data_203aed5fa0aa8e39996bd8e2bf3e8abb
#
_entry.id   203aed5fa0aa8e39996bd8e2bf3e8abb
#
_cell.length_a   1.000
_cell.length_b   1.000
_cell.length_c   1.000
_cell.angle_alpha   90.00
_cell.angle_beta   90.00
_cell.angle_gamma   90.00
#
_symmetry.space_group_name_H-M   'P 1'
#
loop_
_entity.id
_entity.type
_entity.pdbx_description
1 polymer ?
#
loop_
_entity_poly.entity_id
_entity_poly.type
_entity_poly.pdbx_seq_one_letter_code
_entity_poly.pdbx_strand_id
1 'polypeptide(L)'
;EVAEIVRQKHFGGEAFTRVWANFQSFGDESAFHRDFPVKYAQSARTAVWYPVMNWERDWGGDFITLSEDGEVDACALVKPNRLVVFNGTQTHAARPISRYCSELRIAVSFGCEVVNA
;
A
#
# COMPACT_ATOMS: atom_id res chain seq x y z
N GLU A 1 -0.74 17.52 -4.90
CA GLU A 1 0.59 17.14 -5.21
C GLU A 1 0.82 15.67 -5.32
N VAL A 2 1.05 14.92 -4.22
CA VAL A 2 1.25 13.47 -4.32
C VAL A 2 0.02 12.81 -4.93
N ALA A 3 -1.16 13.16 -4.46
CA ALA A 3 -2.41 12.61 -5.00
C ALA A 3 -2.53 12.86 -6.50
N GLU A 4 -2.20 14.04 -6.96
CA GLU A 4 -2.28 14.37 -8.40
C GLU A 4 -1.25 13.59 -9.21
N ILE A 5 -0.04 13.41 -8.68
CA ILE A 5 1.00 12.62 -9.33
C ILE A 5 0.54 11.17 -9.46
N VAL A 6 0.00 10.59 -8.39
CA VAL A 6 -0.51 9.23 -8.40
C VAL A 6 -1.62 9.08 -9.43
N ARG A 7 -2.57 10.01 -9.43
CA ARG A 7 -3.70 9.97 -10.35
C ARG A 7 -3.24 10.01 -11.81
N GLN A 8 -2.34 10.93 -12.15
CA GLN A 8 -1.89 11.10 -13.52
C GLN A 8 -0.94 10.00 -13.99
N LYS A 9 0.02 9.61 -13.15
CA LYS A 9 1.06 8.66 -13.58
C LYS A 9 0.65 7.20 -13.47
N HIS A 10 -0.22 6.88 -12.53
CA HIS A 10 -0.49 5.48 -12.19
C HIS A 10 -1.93 5.05 -12.37
N PHE A 11 -2.86 6.00 -12.40
CA PHE A 11 -4.28 5.71 -12.47
C PHE A 11 -4.93 6.24 -13.75
N GLY A 12 -4.13 6.61 -14.74
CA GLY A 12 -4.65 7.04 -16.05
C GLY A 12 -5.51 8.30 -15.99
N GLY A 13 -5.38 9.12 -14.95
CA GLY A 13 -6.20 10.31 -14.78
C GLY A 13 -7.56 10.04 -14.13
N GLU A 14 -7.88 8.80 -13.83
CA GLU A 14 -9.16 8.45 -13.20
C GLU A 14 -9.23 8.97 -11.75
N ALA A 15 -10.43 9.28 -11.31
CA ALA A 15 -10.66 9.73 -9.94
C ALA A 15 -10.44 8.58 -8.95
N PHE A 16 -10.01 8.94 -7.73
CA PHE A 16 -9.89 7.94 -6.68
C PHE A 16 -11.27 7.47 -6.23
N THR A 17 -11.40 6.15 -6.03
CA THR A 17 -12.58 5.57 -5.41
C THR A 17 -12.56 5.85 -3.91
N ARG A 18 -11.37 5.81 -3.31
CA ARG A 18 -11.20 6.17 -1.90
C ARG A 18 -9.73 6.50 -1.60
N VAL A 19 -9.55 7.28 -0.53
CA VAL A 19 -8.24 7.64 0.01
C VAL A 19 -8.32 7.45 1.51
N TRP A 20 -7.32 6.80 2.10
CA TRP A 20 -7.29 6.61 3.55
C TRP A 20 -5.86 6.64 4.08
N ALA A 21 -5.72 6.91 5.37
CA ALA A 21 -4.42 6.95 6.02
C ALA A 21 -4.41 5.99 7.21
N ASN A 22 -3.30 5.30 7.38
CA ASN A 22 -3.07 4.40 8.50
C ASN A 22 -1.90 4.92 9.33
N PHE A 23 -2.08 4.91 10.65
CA PHE A 23 -1.07 5.32 11.62
C PHE A 23 -0.83 4.12 12.52
N GLN A 24 0.36 3.56 12.48
CA GLN A 24 0.66 2.32 13.18
C GLN A 24 1.93 2.46 14.02
N SER A 25 1.92 1.85 15.20
CA SER A 25 3.07 1.80 16.08
C SER A 25 3.39 0.35 16.45
N PHE A 26 4.34 0.14 17.34
CA PHE A 26 4.75 -1.20 17.74
C PHE A 26 3.55 -2.10 18.06
N GLY A 27 3.56 -3.27 17.45
CA GLY A 27 2.53 -4.29 17.64
C GLY A 27 1.35 -4.18 16.69
N ASP A 28 1.16 -3.05 16.05
CA ASP A 28 0.10 -2.91 15.04
C ASP A 28 0.45 -3.67 13.78
N GLU A 29 -0.55 -4.30 13.18
CA GLU A 29 -0.38 -5.03 11.93
C GLU A 29 -1.70 -5.10 11.20
N SER A 30 -1.66 -5.44 9.92
CA SER A 30 -2.86 -5.76 9.18
C SER A 30 -2.88 -7.24 8.81
N ALA A 31 -4.07 -7.83 8.78
CA ALA A 31 -4.24 -9.15 8.21
C ALA A 31 -4.14 -9.06 6.68
N PHE A 32 -3.82 -10.19 6.05
CA PHE A 32 -3.86 -10.25 4.60
C PHE A 32 -5.27 -10.00 4.11
N HIS A 33 -5.40 -9.16 3.10
CA HIS A 33 -6.70 -8.76 2.55
C HIS A 33 -6.56 -8.28 1.12
N ARG A 34 -7.69 -8.03 0.47
CA ARG A 34 -7.79 -7.36 -0.82
C ARG A 34 -8.51 -6.05 -0.63
N ASP A 35 -8.09 -5.02 -1.36
CA ASP A 35 -8.77 -3.72 -1.32
C ASP A 35 -10.01 -3.71 -2.22
N PHE A 36 -10.00 -4.50 -3.29
CA PHE A 36 -11.09 -4.60 -4.25
C PHE A 36 -11.43 -6.06 -4.53
N PRO A 37 -12.71 -6.36 -4.84
CA PRO A 37 -13.09 -7.71 -5.24
C PRO A 37 -12.36 -8.19 -6.48
N VAL A 38 -12.14 -9.51 -6.56
CA VAL A 38 -11.38 -10.14 -7.65
C VAL A 38 -11.95 -9.81 -9.04
N LYS A 39 -13.25 -9.57 -9.13
CA LYS A 39 -13.88 -9.21 -10.42
C LYS A 39 -13.30 -7.93 -11.05
N TYR A 40 -12.61 -7.11 -10.27
CA TYR A 40 -11.98 -5.88 -10.74
C TYR A 40 -10.50 -6.05 -11.07
N ALA A 41 -10.02 -7.29 -11.23
CA ALA A 41 -8.59 -7.57 -11.42
C ALA A 41 -7.97 -6.83 -12.62
N GLN A 42 -8.77 -6.53 -13.65
CA GLN A 42 -8.29 -5.83 -14.82
C GLN A 42 -8.26 -4.31 -14.65
N SER A 43 -8.90 -3.78 -13.62
CA SER A 43 -9.12 -2.34 -13.49
C SER A 43 -8.70 -1.74 -12.15
N ALA A 44 -8.63 -2.53 -11.09
CA ALA A 44 -8.35 -1.98 -9.77
C ALA A 44 -6.85 -1.73 -9.55
N ARG A 45 -6.54 -0.58 -8.99
CA ARG A 45 -5.17 -0.21 -8.63
C ARG A 45 -5.18 0.39 -7.24
N THR A 46 -4.14 0.10 -6.48
CA THR A 46 -3.88 0.75 -5.20
C THR A 46 -2.46 1.29 -5.20
N ALA A 47 -2.29 2.46 -4.63
CA ALA A 47 -0.99 3.05 -4.40
C ALA A 47 -0.86 3.39 -2.92
N VAL A 48 0.26 3.04 -2.32
CA VAL A 48 0.56 3.33 -0.91
C VAL A 48 1.80 4.21 -0.86
N TRP A 49 1.65 5.37 -0.21
CA TRP A 49 2.73 6.34 -0.05
C TRP A 49 3.09 6.47 1.43
N TYR A 50 4.38 6.52 1.71
CA TYR A 50 4.91 6.61 3.06
C TYR A 50 5.46 8.02 3.33
N PRO A 51 4.64 8.93 3.89
CA PRO A 51 5.10 10.28 4.24
C PRO A 51 5.83 10.32 5.58
N VAL A 52 6.71 9.36 5.81
CA VAL A 52 7.54 9.34 7.00
C VAL A 52 8.82 10.11 6.74
N MET A 53 9.34 10.77 7.76
CA MET A 53 10.58 11.56 7.64
C MET A 53 11.81 10.69 7.81
N ASN A 54 11.68 9.59 8.51
CA ASN A 54 12.77 8.68 8.83
C ASN A 54 12.20 7.26 8.99
N TRP A 55 12.95 6.28 8.55
CA TRP A 55 12.59 4.88 8.75
C TRP A 55 13.83 4.00 8.72
N GLU A 56 14.01 3.20 9.79
CA GLU A 56 15.10 2.24 9.88
C GLU A 56 14.61 0.87 9.40
N ARG A 57 15.47 0.12 8.72
CA ARG A 57 15.06 -1.18 8.15
C ARG A 57 14.62 -2.18 9.22
N ASP A 58 15.13 -2.05 10.46
CA ASP A 58 14.76 -2.95 11.54
C ASP A 58 13.43 -2.59 12.21
N TRP A 59 12.80 -1.52 11.76
CA TRP A 59 11.51 -1.09 12.33
C TRP A 59 10.32 -1.90 11.82
N GLY A 60 10.49 -2.72 10.79
CA GLY A 60 9.41 -3.56 10.28
C GLY A 60 8.41 -2.80 9.44
N GLY A 61 7.18 -3.25 9.45
CA GLY A 61 6.10 -2.62 8.68
C GLY A 61 6.17 -2.88 7.19
N ASP A 62 6.96 -3.86 6.76
CA ASP A 62 7.15 -4.18 5.36
C ASP A 62 5.83 -4.51 4.68
N PHE A 63 5.71 -4.09 3.44
CA PHE A 63 4.54 -4.38 2.62
C PHE A 63 4.80 -5.67 1.83
N ILE A 64 3.86 -6.61 1.90
CA ILE A 64 3.97 -7.90 1.23
C ILE A 64 2.74 -8.14 0.38
N THR A 65 2.95 -8.58 -0.87
CA THR A 65 1.88 -9.09 -1.73
C THR A 65 2.04 -10.58 -1.93
N LEU A 66 0.93 -11.27 -2.10
CA LEU A 66 0.92 -12.72 -2.33
C LEU A 66 0.46 -13.02 -3.76
N SER A 67 1.02 -14.09 -4.32
CA SER A 67 0.53 -14.69 -5.55
C SER A 67 -0.74 -15.49 -5.29
N GLU A 68 -1.38 -15.98 -6.35
CA GLU A 68 -2.63 -16.74 -6.23
C GLU A 68 -2.45 -18.04 -5.42
N ASP A 69 -1.26 -18.62 -5.45
CA ASP A 69 -0.98 -19.84 -4.69
C ASP A 69 -0.56 -19.56 -3.23
N GLY A 70 -0.62 -18.31 -2.80
CA GLY A 70 -0.36 -17.95 -1.42
C GLY A 70 1.10 -17.73 -1.07
N GLU A 71 1.98 -17.75 -2.05
CA GLU A 71 3.40 -17.47 -1.83
C GLU A 71 3.69 -15.97 -1.93
N VAL A 72 4.79 -15.54 -1.33
CA VAL A 72 5.18 -14.13 -1.44
C VAL A 72 5.53 -13.81 -2.88
N ASP A 73 4.86 -12.80 -3.42
CA ASP A 73 5.11 -12.31 -4.77
C ASP A 73 6.09 -11.14 -4.74
N ALA A 74 5.85 -10.19 -3.84
CA ALA A 74 6.71 -9.02 -3.69
C ALA A 74 6.74 -8.54 -2.26
N CYS A 75 7.83 -7.89 -1.89
CA CYS A 75 7.99 -7.27 -0.59
C CYS A 75 8.66 -5.92 -0.79
N ALA A 76 8.14 -4.89 -0.14
CA ALA A 76 8.74 -3.57 -0.16
C ALA A 76 8.95 -3.07 1.26
N LEU A 77 10.17 -2.64 1.55
CA LEU A 77 10.46 -2.00 2.83
C LEU A 77 9.84 -0.61 2.87
N VAL A 78 9.45 -0.17 4.04
CA VAL A 78 9.07 1.23 4.24
C VAL A 78 10.30 2.10 4.03
N LYS A 79 10.14 3.15 3.25
CA LYS A 79 11.16 4.20 3.09
C LYS A 79 10.48 5.55 3.00
N PRO A 80 11.13 6.61 3.50
CA PRO A 80 10.58 7.95 3.36
C PRO A 80 10.25 8.25 1.90
N ASN A 81 9.03 8.72 1.68
CA ASN A 81 8.53 9.15 0.37
C ASN A 81 8.41 8.03 -0.68
N ARG A 82 8.49 6.77 -0.30
CA ARG A 82 8.29 5.65 -1.22
C ARG A 82 6.82 5.53 -1.59
N LEU A 83 6.57 5.25 -2.86
CA LEU A 83 5.25 4.92 -3.38
C LEU A 83 5.29 3.48 -3.89
N VAL A 84 4.33 2.66 -3.46
CA VAL A 84 4.15 1.28 -3.93
C VAL A 84 2.83 1.22 -4.67
N VAL A 85 2.84 0.76 -5.93
CA VAL A 85 1.63 0.65 -6.75
C VAL A 85 1.42 -0.83 -7.08
N PHE A 86 0.22 -1.31 -6.87
CA PHE A 86 -0.10 -2.72 -7.09
C PHE A 86 -1.55 -2.88 -7.50
N ASN A 87 -1.89 -4.09 -7.96
CA ASN A 87 -3.27 -4.42 -8.29
C ASN A 87 -4.07 -4.55 -6.99
N GLY A 88 -5.11 -3.73 -6.84
CA GLY A 88 -5.89 -3.67 -5.62
C GLY A 88 -6.68 -4.94 -5.29
N THR A 89 -6.77 -5.89 -6.23
CA THR A 89 -7.40 -7.19 -5.96
C THR A 89 -6.39 -8.22 -5.45
N GLN A 90 -5.10 -7.90 -5.46
CA GLN A 90 -4.06 -8.80 -4.98
C GLN A 90 -4.06 -8.85 -3.46
N THR A 91 -3.94 -10.04 -2.91
CA THR A 91 -3.84 -10.22 -1.46
C THR A 91 -2.53 -9.61 -0.96
N HIS A 92 -2.62 -8.79 0.07
CA HIS A 92 -1.47 -8.07 0.61
C HIS A 92 -1.65 -7.75 2.08
N ALA A 93 -0.56 -7.38 2.73
CA ALA A 93 -0.59 -6.94 4.12
C ALA A 93 0.62 -6.07 4.45
N ALA A 94 0.45 -5.20 5.45
CA ALA A 94 1.56 -4.57 6.13
C ALA A 94 1.96 -5.46 7.31
N ARG A 95 3.22 -5.82 7.39
CA ARG A 95 3.74 -6.67 8.46
C ARG A 95 3.88 -5.86 9.75
N PRO A 96 4.00 -6.53 10.90
CA PRO A 96 4.04 -5.84 12.19
C PRO A 96 5.16 -4.83 12.30
N ILE A 97 4.88 -3.73 13.01
CA ILE A 97 5.90 -2.76 13.40
C ILE A 97 6.69 -3.38 14.55
N SER A 98 8.01 -3.37 14.44
CA SER A 98 8.87 -3.99 15.43
C SER A 98 8.99 -3.14 16.69
N ARG A 99 9.41 -3.78 17.79
CA ARG A 99 9.64 -3.08 19.05
C ARG A 99 10.80 -2.08 18.99
N TYR A 100 11.62 -2.14 17.95
CA TYR A 100 12.71 -1.18 17.76
C TYR A 100 12.25 0.15 17.20
N CYS A 101 11.03 0.20 16.69
CA CYS A 101 10.50 1.41 16.09
C CYS A 101 9.99 2.37 17.16
N SER A 102 10.49 3.60 17.13
CA SER A 102 10.10 4.66 18.06
C SER A 102 9.14 5.68 17.44
N GLU A 103 8.75 5.49 16.18
CA GLU A 103 7.92 6.44 15.46
C GLU A 103 6.68 5.79 14.89
N LEU A 104 5.74 6.61 14.42
CA LEU A 104 4.56 6.11 13.72
C LEU A 104 4.91 5.74 12.28
N ARG A 105 4.42 4.59 11.83
CA ARG A 105 4.38 4.26 10.42
C ARG A 105 3.15 4.92 9.84
N ILE A 106 3.36 5.88 8.96
CA ILE A 106 2.28 6.60 8.31
C ILE A 106 2.23 6.11 6.87
N ALA A 107 1.05 5.66 6.44
CA ALA A 107 0.82 5.22 5.08
C ALA A 107 -0.46 5.87 4.57
N VAL A 108 -0.39 6.51 3.40
CA VAL A 108 -1.57 7.06 2.73
C VAL A 108 -1.82 6.20 1.51
N SER A 109 -3.02 5.64 1.45
CA SER A 109 -3.42 4.73 0.38
C SER A 109 -4.43 5.39 -0.53
N PHE A 110 -4.24 5.19 -1.83
CA PHE A 110 -5.11 5.70 -2.88
C PHE A 110 -5.65 4.51 -3.66
N GLY A 111 -6.97 4.36 -3.71
CA GLY A 111 -7.60 3.27 -4.45
C GLY A 111 -8.38 3.80 -5.64
N CYS A 112 -8.30 3.09 -6.76
CA CYS A 112 -8.97 3.47 -7.99
C CYS A 112 -9.43 2.22 -8.75
N GLU A 113 -10.63 2.31 -9.34
CA GLU A 113 -11.09 1.38 -10.36
C GLU A 113 -10.95 2.10 -11.70
N VAL A 114 -10.02 1.64 -12.52
CA VAL A 114 -9.86 2.19 -13.87
C VAL A 114 -10.92 1.56 -14.77
N VAL A 115 -11.95 2.33 -15.09
CA VAL A 115 -13.15 1.80 -15.72
C VAL A 115 -12.93 1.38 -17.18
N ASN A 116 -11.99 1.97 -17.86
CA ASN A 116 -11.76 1.73 -19.28
C ASN A 116 -10.30 1.42 -19.58
N ALA A 117 -9.83 0.40 -18.93
CA ALA A 117 -8.47 -0.05 -19.23
C ALA A 117 -8.37 -0.62 -20.63
#